data_6170c6012c999ef5943e0312608db145
#
_entry.id   6170c6012c999ef5943e0312608db145
#
_cell.length_a   1.000
_cell.length_b   1.000
_cell.length_c   1.000
_cell.angle_alpha   90.00
_cell.angle_beta   90.00
_cell.angle_gamma   90.00
#
_symmetry.space_group_name_H-M   'P 1'
#
loop_
_entity.id
_entity.type
_entity.pdbx_description
1 polymer ?
#
loop_
_entity_poly.entity_id
_entity_poly.type
_entity_poly.pdbx_seq_one_letter_code
_entity_poly.pdbx_strand_id
1 'polypeptide(L)'
;VYIVPATGRIFKAIPEFLRDIPGVRYAVCCNGATVYDQKENKIIYTNHLPKETVFSLFDILEKYHCTRDIYQNGQGYMERCYFDHLAEYGVSDHVLKLVRDTRLPLDDLRKYIEERPLGIEKINVFFDDMEERETARQELIEKNIASVSSSLGNNIEINQIGCDKGDGLLHLAEQIGLSMDEVMACGDAGNDTMMIKAVGTGVVMENGQPDLKEIADFVTKTNNED
;
A
#
# COMPACT_ATOMS: atom_id res chain seq x y z
N VAL A 1 14.40 17.94 11.23
CA VAL A 1 13.54 17.49 10.11
C VAL A 1 13.46 15.98 10.17
N TYR A 2 12.25 15.44 10.05
CA TYR A 2 12.02 14.00 9.85
C TYR A 2 11.93 13.72 8.36
N ILE A 3 12.51 12.60 7.91
CA ILE A 3 12.31 12.02 6.59
C ILE A 3 11.48 10.77 6.79
N VAL A 4 10.33 10.69 6.14
CA VAL A 4 9.35 9.61 6.37
C VAL A 4 9.03 8.92 5.05
N PRO A 5 9.52 7.71 4.79
CA PRO A 5 9.05 6.89 3.68
C PRO A 5 7.55 6.59 3.84
N ALA A 6 6.75 6.92 2.81
CA ALA A 6 5.32 6.61 2.73
C ALA A 6 5.07 5.65 1.57
N THR A 7 4.72 4.38 1.85
CA THR A 7 4.77 3.31 0.88
C THR A 7 3.64 2.28 1.03
N GLY A 8 3.26 1.65 -0.08
CA GLY A 8 2.40 0.44 -0.07
C GLY A 8 3.12 -0.82 0.42
N ARG A 9 4.43 -0.76 0.70
CA ARG A 9 5.22 -1.89 1.18
C ARG A 9 5.09 -2.07 2.69
N ILE A 10 5.41 -3.28 3.19
CA ILE A 10 5.70 -3.51 4.61
C ILE A 10 7.05 -2.87 4.97
N PHE A 11 7.27 -2.57 6.25
CA PHE A 11 8.51 -1.91 6.70
C PHE A 11 9.79 -2.66 6.26
N LYS A 12 9.81 -3.99 6.39
CA LYS A 12 10.97 -4.82 5.98
C LYS A 12 11.28 -4.78 4.48
N ALA A 13 10.29 -4.42 3.64
CA ALA A 13 10.46 -4.30 2.19
C ALA A 13 10.93 -2.91 1.75
N ILE A 14 11.09 -1.95 2.65
CA ILE A 14 11.77 -0.68 2.39
C ILE A 14 13.26 -0.99 2.28
N PRO A 15 13.95 -0.57 1.20
CA PRO A 15 15.38 -0.79 1.04
C PRO A 15 16.18 -0.29 2.25
N GLU A 16 17.16 -1.06 2.69
CA GLU A 16 17.96 -0.77 3.88
C GLU A 16 18.66 0.59 3.78
N PHE A 17 19.22 0.90 2.62
CA PHE A 17 19.88 2.19 2.39
C PHE A 17 18.95 3.41 2.60
N LEU A 18 17.63 3.27 2.38
CA LEU A 18 16.65 4.33 2.69
C LEU A 18 16.35 4.40 4.18
N ARG A 19 16.28 3.23 4.85
CA ARG A 19 16.04 3.17 6.30
C ARG A 19 17.21 3.73 7.12
N ASP A 20 18.43 3.68 6.56
CA ASP A 20 19.66 4.15 7.21
C ASP A 20 19.96 5.63 6.99
N ILE A 21 19.15 6.33 6.19
CA ILE A 21 19.31 7.79 5.99
C ILE A 21 19.12 8.51 7.32
N PRO A 22 20.07 9.40 7.72
CA PRO A 22 19.90 10.23 8.89
C PRO A 22 18.59 11.04 8.83
N GLY A 23 17.76 10.94 9.88
CA GLY A 23 16.43 11.57 9.94
C GLY A 23 15.27 10.64 9.61
N VAL A 24 15.50 9.44 9.06
CA VAL A 24 14.49 8.40 8.90
C VAL A 24 14.33 7.67 10.23
N ARG A 25 13.30 8.02 10.96
CA ARG A 25 12.89 7.33 12.19
C ARG A 25 11.56 6.61 12.00
N TYR A 26 10.65 7.20 11.27
CA TYR A 26 9.30 6.70 11.07
C TYR A 26 9.11 6.25 9.63
N ALA A 27 8.16 5.34 9.41
CA ALA A 27 7.70 4.95 8.08
C ALA A 27 6.18 4.73 8.08
N VAL A 28 5.50 5.28 7.08
CA VAL A 28 4.09 4.99 6.77
C VAL A 28 4.09 3.82 5.80
N CYS A 29 3.56 2.68 6.24
CA CYS A 29 3.61 1.41 5.52
C CYS A 29 2.22 0.93 5.11
N CYS A 30 2.14 0.01 4.15
CA CYS A 30 0.90 -0.63 3.70
C CYS A 30 -0.18 0.39 3.32
N ASN A 31 0.20 1.49 2.63
CA ASN A 31 -0.66 2.62 2.26
C ASN A 31 -1.31 3.32 3.48
N GLY A 32 -0.62 3.42 4.59
CA GLY A 32 -1.15 4.07 5.79
C GLY A 32 -1.73 3.12 6.84
N ALA A 33 -1.92 1.84 6.50
CA ALA A 33 -2.46 0.86 7.44
C ALA A 33 -1.57 0.64 8.67
N THR A 34 -0.30 1.04 8.59
CA THR A 34 0.66 0.87 9.67
C THR A 34 1.65 2.03 9.68
N VAL A 35 1.90 2.63 10.84
CA VAL A 35 3.03 3.54 11.06
C VAL A 35 4.02 2.87 12.00
N TYR A 36 5.28 2.83 11.56
CA TYR A 36 6.37 2.15 12.26
C TYR A 36 7.37 3.15 12.82
N ASP A 37 7.76 3.01 14.09
CA ASP A 37 8.88 3.72 14.71
C ASP A 37 10.11 2.79 14.71
N GLN A 38 11.06 3.07 13.82
CA GLN A 38 12.27 2.27 13.66
C GLN A 38 13.15 2.31 14.92
N LYS A 39 13.23 3.45 15.60
CA LYS A 39 14.05 3.61 16.81
C LYS A 39 13.54 2.77 17.96
N GLU A 40 12.21 2.74 18.15
CA GLU A 40 11.58 1.96 19.22
C GLU A 40 11.25 0.53 18.77
N ASN A 41 11.49 0.21 17.48
CA ASN A 41 11.21 -1.08 16.84
C ASN A 41 9.76 -1.55 17.08
N LYS A 42 8.79 -0.67 16.88
CA LYS A 42 7.38 -0.96 17.13
C LYS A 42 6.44 -0.26 16.14
N ILE A 43 5.27 -0.85 15.99
CA ILE A 43 4.13 -0.20 15.33
C ILE A 43 3.51 0.79 16.32
N ILE A 44 3.28 2.02 15.88
CA ILE A 44 2.71 3.12 16.67
C ILE A 44 1.32 3.52 16.23
N TYR A 45 0.88 3.11 15.03
CA TYR A 45 -0.49 3.29 14.52
C TYR A 45 -0.88 2.11 13.64
N THR A 46 -2.15 1.73 13.67
CA THR A 46 -2.73 0.70 12.80
C THR A 46 -4.13 1.06 12.36
N ASN A 47 -4.47 0.78 11.09
CA ASN A 47 -5.81 0.86 10.50
C ASN A 47 -6.03 -0.39 9.64
N HIS A 48 -6.58 -1.44 10.23
CA HIS A 48 -6.64 -2.78 9.65
C HIS A 48 -8.03 -3.15 9.14
N LEU A 49 -8.09 -3.90 8.05
CA LEU A 49 -9.31 -4.57 7.56
C LEU A 49 -9.76 -5.63 8.58
N PRO A 50 -11.02 -5.59 9.05
CA PRO A 50 -11.61 -6.67 9.84
C PRO A 50 -11.71 -7.97 9.01
N LYS A 51 -11.67 -9.14 9.67
CA LYS A 51 -11.75 -10.45 9.01
C LYS A 51 -13.00 -10.59 8.11
N GLU A 52 -14.13 -10.17 8.60
CA GLU A 52 -15.42 -10.27 7.90
C GLU A 52 -15.39 -9.47 6.60
N THR A 53 -14.75 -8.29 6.63
CA THR A 53 -14.54 -7.47 5.44
C THR A 53 -13.59 -8.18 4.47
N VAL A 54 -12.49 -8.75 4.95
CA VAL A 54 -11.53 -9.51 4.11
C VAL A 54 -12.22 -10.68 3.41
N PHE A 55 -13.04 -11.45 4.12
CA PHE A 55 -13.77 -12.58 3.52
C PHE A 55 -14.79 -12.13 2.47
N SER A 56 -15.52 -11.03 2.73
CA SER A 56 -16.42 -10.42 1.75
C SER A 56 -15.68 -9.94 0.48
N LEU A 57 -14.48 -9.40 0.64
CA LEU A 57 -13.63 -8.99 -0.48
C LEU A 57 -13.09 -10.19 -1.25
N PHE A 58 -12.71 -11.28 -0.57
CA PHE A 58 -12.29 -12.52 -1.21
C PHE A 58 -13.42 -13.17 -2.01
N ASP A 59 -14.68 -13.15 -1.50
CA ASP A 59 -15.84 -13.66 -2.25
C ASP A 59 -16.08 -12.88 -3.57
N ILE A 60 -15.74 -11.59 -3.60
CA ILE A 60 -15.77 -10.81 -4.84
C ILE A 60 -14.61 -11.23 -5.76
N LEU A 61 -13.39 -11.27 -5.24
CA LEU A 61 -12.17 -11.55 -5.99
C LEU A 61 -12.13 -12.98 -6.57
N GLU A 62 -12.82 -13.94 -5.96
CA GLU A 62 -12.94 -15.31 -6.46
C GLU A 62 -13.68 -15.45 -7.79
N LYS A 63 -14.40 -14.41 -8.23
CA LYS A 63 -15.07 -14.35 -9.54
C LYS A 63 -14.10 -14.06 -10.69
N TYR A 64 -12.88 -13.62 -10.38
CA TYR A 64 -11.91 -13.07 -11.30
C TYR A 64 -10.63 -13.90 -11.34
N HIS A 65 -9.96 -13.92 -12.50
CA HIS A 65 -8.65 -14.54 -12.65
C HIS A 65 -7.56 -13.59 -12.10
N CYS A 66 -7.33 -13.64 -10.80
CA CYS A 66 -6.36 -12.77 -10.13
C CYS A 66 -5.64 -13.49 -9.00
N THR A 67 -4.46 -12.99 -8.63
CA THR A 67 -3.76 -13.43 -7.40
C THR A 67 -4.42 -12.86 -6.17
N ARG A 68 -4.10 -13.44 -4.99
CA ARG A 68 -4.45 -12.83 -3.69
C ARG A 68 -3.26 -12.93 -2.77
N ASP A 69 -2.80 -11.79 -2.27
CA ASP A 69 -1.86 -11.73 -1.18
C ASP A 69 -2.33 -10.75 -0.10
N ILE A 70 -1.99 -11.03 1.13
CA ILE A 70 -2.32 -10.22 2.29
C ILE A 70 -1.06 -9.77 3.03
N TYR A 71 -1.21 -8.68 3.78
CA TYR A 71 -0.19 -8.22 4.70
C TYR A 71 -0.75 -8.25 6.11
N GLN A 72 -0.01 -8.87 7.02
CA GLN A 72 -0.41 -8.99 8.41
C GLN A 72 0.84 -8.98 9.30
N ASN A 73 0.85 -8.13 10.31
CA ASN A 73 1.93 -7.96 11.28
C ASN A 73 3.31 -7.74 10.60
N GLY A 74 3.32 -6.86 9.58
CA GLY A 74 4.54 -6.51 8.84
C GLY A 74 5.12 -7.64 7.99
N GLN A 75 4.32 -8.67 7.64
CA GLN A 75 4.70 -9.77 6.77
C GLN A 75 3.65 -9.97 5.66
N GLY A 76 4.11 -10.21 4.43
CA GLY A 76 3.25 -10.59 3.32
C GLY A 76 3.03 -12.11 3.24
N TYR A 77 1.83 -12.53 2.89
CA TYR A 77 1.45 -13.93 2.69
C TYR A 77 0.66 -14.09 1.39
N MET A 78 0.93 -15.15 0.66
CA MET A 78 0.25 -15.47 -0.61
C MET A 78 -0.07 -16.97 -0.68
N GLU A 79 -1.18 -17.34 -1.29
CA GLU A 79 -1.44 -18.75 -1.54
C GLU A 79 -0.40 -19.34 -2.49
N ARG A 80 0.06 -20.54 -2.20
CA ARG A 80 1.11 -21.26 -2.95
C ARG A 80 0.79 -21.39 -4.43
N CYS A 81 -0.49 -21.64 -4.76
CA CYS A 81 -0.93 -21.76 -6.15
C CYS A 81 -0.65 -20.49 -6.97
N TYR A 82 -0.78 -19.29 -6.37
CA TYR A 82 -0.42 -18.03 -7.02
C TYR A 82 1.08 -17.74 -6.96
N PHE A 83 1.70 -18.04 -5.81
CA PHE A 83 3.13 -17.77 -5.59
C PHE A 83 4.03 -18.51 -6.59
N ASP A 84 3.68 -19.78 -6.91
CA ASP A 84 4.44 -20.60 -7.85
C ASP A 84 4.18 -20.20 -9.31
N HIS A 85 3.05 -19.55 -9.62
CA HIS A 85 2.59 -19.21 -10.96
C HIS A 85 2.47 -17.69 -11.24
N LEU A 86 3.13 -16.85 -10.46
CA LEU A 86 3.03 -15.39 -10.54
C LEU A 86 3.21 -14.80 -11.94
N ALA A 87 4.06 -15.41 -12.79
CA ALA A 87 4.29 -14.95 -14.16
C ALA A 87 3.03 -15.02 -15.05
N GLU A 88 2.08 -15.88 -14.72
CA GLU A 88 0.82 -16.05 -15.44
C GLU A 88 -0.17 -14.89 -15.20
N TYR A 89 0.11 -14.05 -14.19
CA TYR A 89 -0.70 -12.90 -13.78
C TYR A 89 -0.11 -11.56 -14.21
N GLY A 90 0.66 -11.52 -15.31
CA GLY A 90 1.19 -10.29 -15.89
C GLY A 90 2.22 -9.56 -14.99
N VAL A 91 2.80 -10.24 -14.01
CA VAL A 91 3.75 -9.65 -13.06
C VAL A 91 5.13 -9.54 -13.69
N SER A 92 5.71 -8.33 -13.74
CA SER A 92 7.04 -8.09 -14.31
C SER A 92 8.15 -8.74 -13.47
N ASP A 93 9.30 -9.06 -14.09
CA ASP A 93 10.44 -9.72 -13.41
C ASP A 93 10.90 -9.01 -12.15
N HIS A 94 10.90 -7.66 -12.15
CA HIS A 94 11.26 -6.88 -10.97
C HIS A 94 10.25 -7.08 -9.83
N VAL A 95 8.96 -7.08 -10.14
CA VAL A 95 7.88 -7.29 -9.17
C VAL A 95 7.83 -8.74 -8.71
N LEU A 96 8.08 -9.70 -9.61
CA LEU A 96 8.24 -11.14 -9.27
C LEU A 96 9.28 -11.33 -8.18
N LYS A 97 10.47 -10.71 -8.37
CA LYS A 97 11.53 -10.77 -7.35
C LYS A 97 11.07 -10.17 -6.02
N LEU A 98 10.44 -8.99 -6.04
CA LEU A 98 9.94 -8.32 -4.84
C LEU A 98 8.92 -9.20 -4.10
N VAL A 99 7.97 -9.81 -4.81
CA VAL A 99 6.95 -10.68 -4.22
C VAL A 99 7.62 -11.90 -3.58
N ARG A 100 8.52 -12.57 -4.29
CA ARG A 100 9.24 -13.75 -3.77
C ARG A 100 10.10 -13.45 -2.55
N ASP A 101 10.70 -12.26 -2.50
CA ASP A 101 11.55 -11.84 -1.39
C ASP A 101 10.74 -11.42 -0.14
N THR A 102 9.44 -11.08 -0.30
CA THR A 102 8.64 -10.45 0.77
C THR A 102 7.37 -11.19 1.15
N ARG A 103 6.95 -12.23 0.40
CA ARG A 103 5.78 -13.07 0.75
C ARG A 103 6.22 -14.45 1.20
N LEU A 104 5.48 -14.96 2.16
CA LEU A 104 5.56 -16.36 2.57
C LEU A 104 4.39 -17.12 1.92
N PRO A 105 4.67 -18.22 1.20
CA PRO A 105 3.61 -19.02 0.61
C PRO A 105 2.85 -19.80 1.68
N LEU A 106 1.51 -19.83 1.56
CA LEU A 106 0.59 -20.59 2.41
C LEU A 106 -0.27 -21.50 1.54
N ASP A 107 -0.80 -22.55 2.12
CA ASP A 107 -1.70 -23.45 1.40
C ASP A 107 -3.14 -22.92 1.35
N ASP A 108 -3.56 -22.13 2.36
CA ASP A 108 -4.93 -21.60 2.48
C ASP A 108 -4.91 -20.27 3.27
N LEU A 109 -5.16 -19.16 2.58
CA LEU A 109 -5.21 -17.82 3.19
C LEU A 109 -6.45 -17.64 4.08
N ARG A 110 -7.61 -18.20 3.69
CA ARG A 110 -8.83 -18.05 4.50
C ARG A 110 -8.65 -18.71 5.85
N LYS A 111 -8.19 -19.95 5.86
CA LYS A 111 -7.89 -20.68 7.11
C LYS A 111 -6.84 -19.95 7.95
N TYR A 112 -5.78 -19.44 7.30
CA TYR A 112 -4.73 -18.66 7.98
C TYR A 112 -5.30 -17.44 8.71
N ILE A 113 -6.21 -16.69 8.06
CA ILE A 113 -6.85 -15.50 8.64
C ILE A 113 -7.82 -15.91 9.77
N GLU A 114 -8.59 -16.98 9.57
CA GLU A 114 -9.57 -17.45 10.53
C GLU A 114 -8.95 -17.83 11.88
N GLU A 115 -7.80 -18.49 11.83
CA GLU A 115 -7.08 -18.96 13.02
C GLU A 115 -6.36 -17.84 13.80
N ARG A 116 -6.33 -16.59 13.30
CA ARG A 116 -5.59 -15.48 13.89
C ARG A 116 -6.48 -14.31 14.25
N PRO A 117 -6.25 -13.66 15.43
CA PRO A 117 -7.08 -12.54 15.89
C PRO A 117 -6.73 -11.20 15.23
N LEU A 118 -5.57 -11.12 14.55
CA LEU A 118 -5.06 -9.87 13.99
C LEU A 118 -5.81 -9.50 12.71
N GLY A 119 -6.11 -8.22 12.52
CA GLY A 119 -6.62 -7.66 11.27
C GLY A 119 -5.57 -7.69 10.15
N ILE A 120 -6.03 -7.41 8.93
CA ILE A 120 -5.21 -7.39 7.72
C ILE A 120 -4.85 -5.96 7.37
N GLU A 121 -3.55 -5.69 7.20
CA GLU A 121 -3.03 -4.37 6.86
C GLU A 121 -3.41 -3.96 5.44
N LYS A 122 -3.33 -4.91 4.49
CA LYS A 122 -3.62 -4.71 3.08
C LYS A 122 -3.89 -6.04 2.38
N ILE A 123 -4.78 -6.03 1.39
CA ILE A 123 -4.87 -7.06 0.35
C ILE A 123 -4.25 -6.47 -0.92
N ASN A 124 -3.47 -7.26 -1.66
CA ASN A 124 -2.99 -6.90 -2.97
C ASN A 124 -3.32 -8.01 -3.96
N VAL A 125 -3.71 -7.64 -5.17
CA VAL A 125 -4.08 -8.58 -6.23
C VAL A 125 -3.45 -8.15 -7.55
N PHE A 126 -2.98 -9.11 -8.35
CA PHE A 126 -2.46 -8.90 -9.69
C PHE A 126 -3.37 -9.55 -10.73
N PHE A 127 -3.46 -8.93 -11.88
CA PHE A 127 -4.23 -9.36 -13.04
C PHE A 127 -3.33 -9.40 -14.27
N ASP A 128 -3.57 -10.35 -15.16
CA ASP A 128 -3.02 -10.38 -16.52
C ASP A 128 -3.96 -9.69 -17.52
N ASP A 129 -5.27 -9.71 -17.28
CA ASP A 129 -6.30 -9.04 -18.09
C ASP A 129 -6.70 -7.69 -17.47
N MET A 130 -6.51 -6.60 -18.22
CA MET A 130 -6.80 -5.25 -17.75
C MET A 130 -8.29 -4.89 -17.78
N GLU A 131 -9.09 -5.53 -18.63
CA GLU A 131 -10.55 -5.33 -18.66
C GLU A 131 -11.18 -6.03 -17.45
N GLU A 132 -10.72 -7.24 -17.15
CA GLU A 132 -11.14 -7.98 -15.96
C GLU A 132 -10.72 -7.24 -14.68
N ARG A 133 -9.48 -6.69 -14.64
CA ARG A 133 -9.01 -5.86 -13.54
C ARG A 133 -9.92 -4.64 -13.31
N GLU A 134 -10.30 -3.91 -14.37
CA GLU A 134 -11.14 -2.73 -14.21
C GLU A 134 -12.55 -3.11 -13.77
N THR A 135 -13.09 -4.21 -14.26
CA THR A 135 -14.39 -4.75 -13.83
C THR A 135 -14.38 -5.11 -12.34
N ALA A 136 -13.35 -5.82 -11.89
CA ALA A 136 -13.15 -6.15 -10.47
C ALA A 136 -13.00 -4.89 -9.61
N ARG A 137 -12.23 -3.91 -10.10
CA ARG A 137 -12.03 -2.63 -9.41
C ARG A 137 -13.34 -1.87 -9.21
N GLN A 138 -14.19 -1.81 -10.24
CA GLN A 138 -15.51 -1.15 -10.14
C GLN A 138 -16.42 -1.88 -9.14
N GLU A 139 -16.51 -3.22 -9.19
CA GLU A 139 -17.31 -3.99 -8.24
C GLU A 139 -16.85 -3.77 -6.79
N LEU A 140 -15.53 -3.72 -6.54
CA LEU A 140 -14.96 -3.45 -5.23
C LEU A 140 -15.30 -2.03 -4.73
N ILE A 141 -15.25 -1.02 -5.61
CA ILE A 141 -15.62 0.36 -5.28
C ILE A 141 -17.12 0.46 -4.98
N GLU A 142 -17.98 -0.13 -5.81
CA GLU A 142 -19.43 -0.12 -5.63
C GLU A 142 -19.86 -0.80 -4.33
N LYS A 143 -19.13 -1.82 -3.90
CA LYS A 143 -19.37 -2.49 -2.62
C LYS A 143 -19.16 -1.55 -1.43
N ASN A 144 -18.30 -0.54 -1.55
CA ASN A 144 -18.07 0.53 -0.58
C ASN A 144 -17.78 0.03 0.86
N ILE A 145 -17.00 -1.05 1.00
CA ILE A 145 -16.60 -1.63 2.30
C ILE A 145 -15.10 -1.51 2.56
N ALA A 146 -14.33 -1.00 1.59
CA ALA A 146 -12.89 -0.83 1.67
C ALA A 146 -12.41 0.31 0.79
N SER A 147 -11.22 0.83 1.06
CA SER A 147 -10.49 1.75 0.17
C SER A 147 -9.78 0.96 -0.92
N VAL A 148 -9.97 1.37 -2.18
CA VAL A 148 -9.42 0.68 -3.36
C VAL A 148 -8.47 1.63 -4.08
N SER A 149 -7.21 1.24 -4.23
CA SER A 149 -6.17 2.00 -4.92
C SER A 149 -5.32 1.12 -5.84
N SER A 150 -4.33 1.69 -6.47
CA SER A 150 -3.37 0.99 -7.33
C SER A 150 -2.03 1.70 -7.29
N SER A 151 -0.94 0.95 -7.30
CA SER A 151 0.43 1.45 -7.39
C SER A 151 1.16 0.97 -8.65
N LEU A 152 0.60 -0.03 -9.34
CA LEU A 152 1.10 -0.58 -10.59
C LEU A 152 -0.03 -0.65 -11.63
N GLY A 153 0.32 -0.74 -12.92
CA GLY A 153 -0.68 -0.81 -13.98
C GLY A 153 -1.64 -1.99 -13.89
N ASN A 154 -1.19 -3.11 -13.33
CA ASN A 154 -1.90 -4.38 -13.31
C ASN A 154 -2.28 -4.87 -11.90
N ASN A 155 -2.18 -4.03 -10.85
CA ASN A 155 -2.60 -4.43 -9.51
C ASN A 155 -3.84 -3.66 -9.02
N ILE A 156 -4.46 -4.21 -7.99
CA ILE A 156 -5.39 -3.51 -7.10
C ILE A 156 -4.88 -3.69 -5.67
N GLU A 157 -4.87 -2.61 -4.91
CA GLU A 157 -4.55 -2.59 -3.49
C GLU A 157 -5.78 -2.22 -2.69
N ILE A 158 -6.10 -2.99 -1.65
CA ILE A 158 -7.30 -2.85 -0.86
C ILE A 158 -6.91 -2.68 0.60
N ASN A 159 -7.33 -1.57 1.19
CA ASN A 159 -7.10 -1.22 2.57
C ASN A 159 -8.43 -0.98 3.30
N GLN A 160 -8.40 -0.85 4.62
CA GLN A 160 -9.57 -0.44 5.40
C GLN A 160 -10.12 0.90 4.88
N ILE A 161 -11.43 1.08 4.93
CA ILE A 161 -12.06 2.33 4.52
C ILE A 161 -11.46 3.51 5.29
N GLY A 162 -11.12 4.59 4.57
CA GLY A 162 -10.43 5.75 5.14
C GLY A 162 -8.93 5.56 5.39
N CYS A 163 -8.39 4.35 5.13
CA CYS A 163 -6.96 4.10 5.24
C CYS A 163 -6.27 4.45 3.92
N ASP A 164 -5.38 5.42 3.98
CA ASP A 164 -4.50 5.83 2.89
C ASP A 164 -3.20 6.45 3.45
N LYS A 165 -2.26 6.82 2.57
CA LYS A 165 -0.97 7.41 3.01
C LYS A 165 -1.15 8.73 3.75
N GLY A 166 -2.19 9.51 3.43
CA GLY A 166 -2.53 10.76 4.11
C GLY A 166 -3.01 10.51 5.53
N ASP A 167 -3.88 9.51 5.73
CA ASP A 167 -4.36 9.07 7.05
C ASP A 167 -3.20 8.64 7.97
N GLY A 168 -2.34 7.74 7.47
CA GLY A 168 -1.16 7.31 8.23
C GLY A 168 -0.20 8.46 8.56
N LEU A 169 -0.03 9.42 7.65
CA LEU A 169 0.83 10.59 7.86
C LEU A 169 0.20 11.57 8.86
N LEU A 170 -1.11 11.80 8.81
CA LEU A 170 -1.85 12.62 9.77
C LEU A 170 -1.65 12.10 11.20
N HIS A 171 -1.89 10.80 11.42
CA HIS A 171 -1.72 10.18 12.74
C HIS A 171 -0.26 10.25 13.22
N LEU A 172 0.71 10.12 12.32
CA LEU A 172 2.11 10.32 12.68
C LEU A 172 2.37 11.78 13.09
N ALA A 173 1.91 12.75 12.29
CA ALA A 173 2.10 14.17 12.57
C ALA A 173 1.52 14.56 13.94
N GLU A 174 0.28 14.14 14.22
CA GLU A 174 -0.37 14.35 15.53
C GLU A 174 0.46 13.77 16.68
N GLN A 175 0.97 12.55 16.53
CA GLN A 175 1.73 11.85 17.56
C GLN A 175 3.07 12.48 17.87
N ILE A 176 3.70 13.15 16.88
CA ILE A 176 4.97 13.86 17.07
C ILE A 176 4.80 15.38 17.26
N GLY A 177 3.54 15.84 17.37
CA GLY A 177 3.19 17.23 17.66
C GLY A 177 3.40 18.21 16.51
N LEU A 178 3.21 17.74 15.26
CA LEU A 178 3.27 18.58 14.05
C LEU A 178 1.86 18.82 13.50
N SER A 179 1.65 20.03 12.93
CA SER A 179 0.52 20.32 12.06
C SER A 179 0.79 19.78 10.65
N MET A 180 -0.24 19.38 9.92
CA MET A 180 -0.09 19.01 8.50
C MET A 180 0.41 20.17 7.63
N ASP A 181 0.19 21.42 8.03
CA ASP A 181 0.75 22.61 7.37
C ASP A 181 2.31 22.68 7.44
N GLU A 182 2.91 21.96 8.38
CA GLU A 182 4.37 21.85 8.54
C GLU A 182 4.97 20.66 7.78
N VAL A 183 4.12 19.91 7.04
CA VAL A 183 4.50 18.69 6.33
C VAL A 183 4.57 18.96 4.84
N MET A 184 5.64 18.49 4.20
CA MET A 184 5.77 18.38 2.76
C MET A 184 5.74 16.91 2.36
N ALA A 185 5.01 16.59 1.31
CA ALA A 185 4.97 15.24 0.74
C ALA A 185 5.31 15.27 -0.75
N CYS A 186 6.01 14.22 -1.22
CA CYS A 186 6.29 13.99 -2.63
C CYS A 186 5.68 12.66 -3.06
N GLY A 187 5.04 12.63 -4.25
CA GLY A 187 4.40 11.43 -4.79
C GLY A 187 4.32 11.42 -6.31
N ASP A 188 3.90 10.29 -6.89
CA ASP A 188 3.82 10.10 -8.34
C ASP A 188 2.64 9.24 -8.79
N ALA A 189 1.99 8.48 -7.89
CA ALA A 189 0.96 7.49 -8.22
C ALA A 189 -0.36 7.72 -7.47
N GLY A 190 -1.43 7.05 -7.91
CA GLY A 190 -2.78 7.24 -7.38
C GLY A 190 -2.92 7.00 -5.86
N ASN A 191 -2.10 6.14 -5.27
CA ASN A 191 -2.07 5.92 -3.82
C ASN A 191 -1.42 7.07 -3.02
N ASP A 192 -0.83 8.09 -3.70
CA ASP A 192 -0.31 9.31 -3.08
C ASP A 192 -1.35 10.44 -3.02
N THR A 193 -2.47 10.30 -3.73
CA THR A 193 -3.46 11.37 -3.92
C THR A 193 -3.91 11.99 -2.60
N MET A 194 -4.28 11.17 -1.63
CA MET A 194 -4.77 11.67 -0.35
C MET A 194 -3.65 12.27 0.50
N MET A 195 -2.43 11.75 0.40
CA MET A 195 -1.25 12.31 1.04
C MET A 195 -0.94 13.72 0.50
N ILE A 196 -0.89 13.89 -0.83
CA ILE A 196 -0.64 15.18 -1.48
C ILE A 196 -1.70 16.23 -1.10
N LYS A 197 -2.97 15.82 -0.98
CA LYS A 197 -4.08 16.71 -0.57
C LYS A 197 -4.04 17.10 0.91
N ALA A 198 -3.48 16.26 1.77
CA ALA A 198 -3.55 16.42 3.21
C ALA A 198 -2.45 17.33 3.78
N VAL A 199 -1.34 17.53 3.08
CA VAL A 199 -0.16 18.25 3.57
C VAL A 199 -0.18 19.73 3.21
N GLY A 200 0.59 20.54 3.95
CA GLY A 200 0.77 21.97 3.66
C GLY A 200 1.58 22.24 2.38
N THR A 201 2.34 21.26 1.89
CA THR A 201 3.06 21.37 0.61
C THR A 201 3.07 20.03 -0.11
N GLY A 202 2.23 19.89 -1.12
CA GLY A 202 2.14 18.72 -1.98
C GLY A 202 3.01 18.88 -3.24
N VAL A 203 3.94 17.95 -3.45
CA VAL A 203 4.85 17.94 -4.60
C VAL A 203 4.62 16.68 -5.43
N VAL A 204 4.51 16.81 -6.75
CA VAL A 204 4.35 15.67 -7.66
C VAL A 204 5.51 15.60 -8.64
N MET A 205 6.00 14.39 -8.89
CA MET A 205 7.06 14.15 -9.86
C MET A 205 6.56 14.43 -11.29
N GLU A 206 7.44 14.92 -12.18
CA GLU A 206 7.05 15.20 -13.57
C GLU A 206 6.57 13.96 -14.34
N ASN A 207 7.11 12.79 -14.01
CA ASN A 207 6.62 11.51 -14.54
C ASN A 207 5.40 10.96 -13.79
N GLY A 208 4.87 11.68 -12.79
CA GLY A 208 3.66 11.28 -12.06
C GLY A 208 2.37 11.39 -12.88
N GLN A 209 1.30 10.79 -12.36
CA GLN A 209 0.00 10.74 -13.01
C GLN A 209 -0.57 12.15 -13.24
N PRO A 210 -1.24 12.41 -14.40
CA PRO A 210 -1.78 13.73 -14.74
C PRO A 210 -2.71 14.30 -13.67
N ASP A 211 -3.68 13.51 -13.18
CA ASP A 211 -4.67 13.94 -12.18
C ASP A 211 -3.99 14.34 -10.86
N LEU A 212 -2.85 13.72 -10.53
CA LEU A 212 -2.10 14.04 -9.32
C LEU A 212 -1.40 15.42 -9.46
N LYS A 213 -0.92 15.75 -10.65
CA LYS A 213 -0.31 17.05 -10.94
C LYS A 213 -1.30 18.22 -10.84
N GLU A 214 -2.58 17.97 -11.12
CA GLU A 214 -3.63 19.00 -11.02
C GLU A 214 -3.91 19.45 -9.59
N ILE A 215 -3.59 18.61 -8.59
CA ILE A 215 -3.82 18.89 -7.18
C ILE A 215 -2.54 19.28 -6.41
N ALA A 216 -1.38 19.26 -7.08
CA ALA A 216 -0.10 19.56 -6.46
C ALA A 216 0.14 21.06 -6.34
N ASP A 217 0.81 21.49 -5.27
CA ASP A 217 1.33 22.86 -5.15
C ASP A 217 2.53 23.07 -6.09
N PHE A 218 3.34 22.01 -6.28
CA PHE A 218 4.51 22.04 -7.15
C PHE A 218 4.66 20.73 -7.94
N VAL A 219 5.13 20.86 -9.19
CA VAL A 219 5.61 19.74 -9.99
C VAL A 219 7.13 19.87 -10.08
N THR A 220 7.85 18.82 -9.61
CA THR A 220 9.31 18.76 -9.70
C THR A 220 9.76 18.04 -10.97
N LYS A 221 11.05 17.82 -11.14
CA LYS A 221 11.60 17.02 -12.24
C LYS A 221 11.20 15.54 -12.13
N THR A 222 11.55 14.74 -13.15
CA THR A 222 11.33 13.30 -13.10
C THR A 222 12.19 12.64 -12.01
N ASN A 223 11.78 11.46 -11.55
CA ASN A 223 12.54 10.69 -10.56
C ASN A 223 13.91 10.18 -11.05
N ASN A 224 14.30 10.47 -12.30
CA ASN A 224 15.60 10.15 -12.90
C ASN A 224 16.48 11.39 -13.14
N GLU A 225 16.01 12.57 -12.72
CA GLU A 225 16.71 13.85 -12.89
C GLU A 225 16.94 14.50 -11.52
N ASP A 226 18.18 14.94 -11.27
CA ASP A 226 18.57 15.67 -10.03
C ASP A 226 18.22 17.16 -10.11
#